data_bbaf99afc66527e89ae3d98bb5c58076
#
_entry.id   bbaf99afc66527e89ae3d98bb5c58076
#
_cell.length_a   1.000
_cell.length_b   1.000
_cell.length_c   1.000
_cell.angle_alpha   90.00
_cell.angle_beta   90.00
_cell.angle_gamma   90.00
#
_symmetry.space_group_name_H-M   'P 1'
#
loop_
_entity.id
_entity.type
_entity.pdbx_description
1 polymer ?
#
loop_
_entity_poly.entity_id
_entity_poly.type
_entity_poly.pdbx_seq_one_letter_code
_entity_poly.pdbx_strand_id
1 'polypeptide(L)'
;EIGVRLVGSEMCIRDRFMNLGFVTVLIAHITFNIPYVILNVLPKLKQTNKYTYEAALDLGASPLYAFFKVTWPEISPGVFSGFMMAVTMSLDDFSITYFTKGAGVNTLSTMLYTELKKGVKPELYALSTILFFTVLLLLVVVNINSNQIPVSASKKPARAKKLRIVKRSVSIAIVAVLVIGCFSVFTISAGGTNNDNAITVLNYGKYIDESVIDSFEQETGITIKYEEYEEPEEMYTKYKSGAIDYDVICTSDYIIEKLISEGEVNKIDYSSMPNYQNVNQDIIDMSASFDPTHEYTVPYFYGTLGILYNKKLADASDLNTWDCLWNGKYKDNMIMINSVRDAFTPALRTLGYSINETDTTKLDEAFDILNKQSSDVLAYYVDETCDEMVAENAAIAVCYSGEAAA
;
A
#
# COMPACT_ATOMS: atom_id res chain seq x y z
N GLU A 1 -3.01 -9.81 -32.86
CA GLU A 1 -2.98 -8.52 -33.62
C GLU A 1 -4.01 -7.49 -33.09
N ILE A 2 -5.17 -7.90 -32.58
CA ILE A 2 -6.18 -6.97 -32.03
C ILE A 2 -5.74 -6.38 -30.68
N GLY A 3 -5.08 -7.17 -29.82
CA GLY A 3 -4.57 -6.72 -28.53
C GLY A 3 -3.48 -5.65 -28.62
N VAL A 4 -2.57 -5.80 -29.57
CA VAL A 4 -1.44 -4.85 -29.78
C VAL A 4 -1.92 -3.51 -30.34
N ARG A 5 -3.01 -3.51 -31.14
CA ARG A 5 -3.61 -2.24 -31.66
C ARG A 5 -4.38 -1.48 -30.60
N LEU A 6 -5.02 -2.16 -29.66
CA LEU A 6 -5.70 -1.51 -28.52
C LEU A 6 -4.68 -0.84 -27.57
N VAL A 7 -3.61 -1.52 -27.23
CA VAL A 7 -2.52 -0.96 -26.40
C VAL A 7 -1.86 0.25 -27.08
N GLY A 8 -1.66 0.20 -28.40
CA GLY A 8 -1.10 1.34 -29.14
C GLY A 8 -2.04 2.55 -29.25
N SER A 9 -3.37 2.35 -29.27
CA SER A 9 -4.35 3.44 -29.32
C SER A 9 -4.57 4.07 -27.94
N GLU A 10 -4.50 3.30 -26.87
CA GLU A 10 -4.57 3.79 -25.49
C GLU A 10 -3.34 4.64 -25.15
N MET A 11 -2.15 4.25 -25.60
CA MET A 11 -0.94 5.04 -25.44
C MET A 11 -1.02 6.41 -26.14
N CYS A 12 -1.62 6.49 -27.34
CA CYS A 12 -1.83 7.75 -28.06
C CYS A 12 -2.88 8.66 -27.41
N ILE A 13 -3.85 8.11 -26.69
CA ILE A 13 -4.86 8.87 -25.94
C ILE A 13 -4.25 9.40 -24.62
N ARG A 14 -3.40 8.62 -23.99
CA ARG A 14 -2.70 8.97 -22.74
C ARG A 14 -1.82 10.22 -22.90
N ASP A 15 -1.04 10.29 -23.98
CA ASP A 15 -0.07 11.38 -24.21
C ASP A 15 -0.71 12.71 -24.65
N ARG A 16 -1.99 12.73 -24.99
CA ARG A 16 -2.62 13.90 -25.62
C ARG A 16 -3.60 14.69 -24.75
N PHE A 17 -4.17 14.11 -23.70
CA PHE A 17 -5.29 14.76 -23.01
C PHE A 17 -5.13 14.96 -21.50
N MET A 18 -4.55 14.04 -20.74
CA MET A 18 -4.38 14.20 -19.30
C MET A 18 -3.24 13.30 -18.79
N ASN A 19 -2.36 13.84 -17.96
CA ASN A 19 -1.43 13.03 -17.16
C ASN A 19 -2.23 12.17 -16.20
N LEU A 20 -1.86 10.88 -16.09
CA LEU A 20 -2.44 9.99 -15.11
C LEU A 20 -2.11 10.46 -13.69
N GLY A 21 -3.07 10.39 -12.78
CA GLY A 21 -2.90 10.86 -11.41
C GLY A 21 -4.23 10.91 -10.66
N PHE A 22 -4.27 11.65 -9.57
CA PHE A 22 -5.45 11.77 -8.73
C PHE A 22 -6.71 12.21 -9.50
N VAL A 23 -6.57 13.14 -10.47
CA VAL A 23 -7.71 13.67 -11.23
C VAL A 23 -8.31 12.61 -12.16
N THR A 24 -7.47 11.80 -12.81
CA THR A 24 -7.94 10.71 -13.69
C THR A 24 -8.66 9.62 -12.90
N VAL A 25 -8.12 9.25 -11.74
CA VAL A 25 -8.78 8.30 -10.81
C VAL A 25 -10.13 8.87 -10.36
N LEU A 26 -10.18 10.14 -9.95
CA LEU A 26 -11.41 10.77 -9.51
C LEU A 26 -12.50 10.76 -10.59
N ILE A 27 -12.15 11.15 -11.83
CA ILE A 27 -13.08 11.14 -12.97
C ILE A 27 -13.56 9.72 -13.27
N ALA A 28 -12.66 8.75 -13.28
CA ALA A 28 -12.98 7.34 -13.53
C ALA A 28 -13.96 6.80 -12.49
N HIS A 29 -13.70 7.04 -11.20
CA HIS A 29 -14.58 6.63 -10.11
C HIS A 29 -15.96 7.32 -10.14
N ILE A 30 -16.01 8.62 -10.46
CA ILE A 30 -17.28 9.33 -10.64
C ILE A 30 -18.06 8.69 -11.77
N THR A 31 -17.45 8.50 -12.95
CA THR A 31 -18.10 7.94 -14.13
C THR A 31 -18.63 6.54 -13.88
N PHE A 32 -17.83 5.69 -13.24
CA PHE A 32 -18.20 4.32 -12.90
C PHE A 32 -19.36 4.26 -11.88
N ASN A 33 -19.40 5.15 -10.90
CA ASN A 33 -20.41 5.14 -9.85
C ASN A 33 -21.75 5.79 -10.26
N ILE A 34 -21.79 6.66 -11.26
CA ILE A 34 -23.02 7.33 -11.70
C ILE A 34 -24.17 6.36 -11.98
N PRO A 35 -24.03 5.26 -12.75
CA PRO A 35 -25.11 4.31 -13.01
C PRO A 35 -25.69 3.71 -11.74
N TYR A 36 -24.84 3.33 -10.78
CA TYR A 36 -25.27 2.72 -9.52
C TYR A 36 -26.03 3.69 -8.63
N VAL A 37 -25.62 4.96 -8.58
CA VAL A 37 -26.35 6.00 -7.85
C VAL A 37 -27.72 6.25 -8.50
N ILE A 38 -27.78 6.34 -9.83
CA ILE A 38 -29.03 6.50 -10.58
C ILE A 38 -29.98 5.35 -10.30
N LEU A 39 -29.50 4.10 -10.32
CA LEU A 39 -30.32 2.92 -10.05
C LEU A 39 -30.90 2.89 -8.62
N ASN A 40 -30.25 3.52 -7.66
CA ASN A 40 -30.76 3.65 -6.29
C ASN A 40 -31.74 4.82 -6.11
N VAL A 41 -31.53 5.92 -6.80
CA VAL A 41 -32.35 7.15 -6.68
C VAL A 41 -33.62 7.06 -7.52
N LEU A 42 -33.52 6.55 -8.75
CA LEU A 42 -34.63 6.52 -9.72
C LEU A 42 -35.89 5.80 -9.23
N PRO A 43 -35.82 4.63 -8.56
CA PRO A 43 -37.00 3.98 -8.00
C PRO A 43 -37.69 4.83 -6.94
N LYS A 44 -36.91 5.54 -6.12
CA LYS A 44 -37.45 6.44 -5.08
C LYS A 44 -38.15 7.63 -5.71
N LEU A 45 -37.55 8.23 -6.72
CA LEU A 45 -38.15 9.33 -7.48
C LEU A 45 -39.46 8.89 -8.16
N LYS A 46 -39.51 7.68 -8.73
CA LYS A 46 -40.74 7.13 -9.33
C LYS A 46 -41.84 6.82 -8.31
N GLN A 47 -41.50 6.57 -7.05
CA GLN A 47 -42.44 6.32 -5.97
C GLN A 47 -43.00 7.62 -5.36
N THR A 48 -42.36 8.76 -5.60
CA THR A 48 -42.78 10.07 -5.13
C THR A 48 -44.08 10.48 -5.84
N ASN A 49 -45.04 11.02 -5.08
CA ASN A 49 -46.31 11.47 -5.65
C ASN A 49 -46.10 12.82 -6.36
N LYS A 50 -46.26 12.83 -7.68
CA LYS A 50 -46.12 14.03 -8.52
C LYS A 50 -47.03 15.17 -8.11
N TYR A 51 -48.24 14.86 -7.66
CA TYR A 51 -49.25 15.85 -7.25
C TYR A 51 -48.82 16.67 -6.03
N THR A 52 -47.97 16.12 -5.17
CA THR A 52 -47.48 16.87 -3.99
C THR A 52 -46.54 18.00 -4.39
N TYR A 53 -45.70 17.76 -5.40
CA TYR A 53 -44.80 18.79 -5.95
C TYR A 53 -45.61 19.87 -6.70
N GLU A 54 -46.57 19.45 -7.54
CA GLU A 54 -47.45 20.36 -8.29
C GLU A 54 -48.29 21.22 -7.35
N ALA A 55 -48.89 20.64 -6.33
CA ALA A 55 -49.64 21.38 -5.29
C ALA A 55 -48.78 22.42 -4.56
N ALA A 56 -47.50 22.15 -4.30
CA ALA A 56 -46.59 23.12 -3.71
C ALA A 56 -46.38 24.35 -4.63
N LEU A 57 -46.27 24.09 -5.96
CA LEU A 57 -46.15 25.15 -6.98
C LEU A 57 -47.46 26.01 -7.05
N ASP A 58 -48.60 25.35 -7.01
CA ASP A 58 -49.91 26.00 -7.06
C ASP A 58 -50.14 26.90 -5.85
N LEU A 59 -49.55 26.54 -4.69
CA LEU A 59 -49.51 27.36 -3.49
C LEU A 59 -48.51 28.51 -3.52
N GLY A 60 -47.85 28.73 -4.65
CA GLY A 60 -46.90 29.84 -4.87
C GLY A 60 -45.47 29.56 -4.46
N ALA A 61 -45.09 28.31 -4.19
CA ALA A 61 -43.70 27.96 -3.95
C ALA A 61 -42.85 28.06 -5.21
N SER A 62 -41.63 28.58 -5.10
CA SER A 62 -40.70 28.54 -6.20
C SER A 62 -40.27 27.08 -6.51
N PRO A 63 -39.90 26.74 -7.76
CA PRO A 63 -39.53 25.38 -8.13
C PRO A 63 -38.36 24.79 -7.27
N LEU A 64 -37.37 25.59 -6.95
CA LEU A 64 -36.26 25.18 -6.08
C LEU A 64 -36.72 24.93 -4.64
N TYR A 65 -37.59 25.81 -4.11
CA TYR A 65 -38.11 25.61 -2.77
C TYR A 65 -39.00 24.35 -2.69
N ALA A 66 -39.87 24.13 -3.66
CA ALA A 66 -40.69 22.92 -3.76
C ALA A 66 -39.82 21.66 -3.88
N PHE A 67 -38.75 21.69 -4.68
CA PHE A 67 -37.80 20.57 -4.80
C PHE A 67 -37.16 20.26 -3.44
N PHE A 68 -36.54 21.22 -2.76
CA PHE A 68 -35.81 20.96 -1.52
C PHE A 68 -36.73 20.66 -0.32
N LYS A 69 -37.96 21.15 -0.30
CA LYS A 69 -38.88 20.93 0.83
C LYS A 69 -39.81 19.74 0.65
N VAL A 70 -40.13 19.36 -0.60
CA VAL A 70 -41.05 18.27 -0.89
C VAL A 70 -40.30 17.07 -1.49
N THR A 71 -39.65 17.25 -2.62
CA THR A 71 -39.05 16.13 -3.36
C THR A 71 -37.80 15.57 -2.67
N TRP A 72 -36.90 16.45 -2.22
CA TRP A 72 -35.64 16.06 -1.61
C TRP A 72 -35.78 15.16 -0.38
N PRO A 73 -36.67 15.44 0.60
CA PRO A 73 -36.84 14.55 1.75
C PRO A 73 -37.36 13.17 1.37
N GLU A 74 -38.19 13.07 0.31
CA GLU A 74 -38.73 11.80 -0.17
C GLU A 74 -37.68 10.94 -0.89
N ILE A 75 -36.79 11.56 -1.68
CA ILE A 75 -35.73 10.85 -2.40
C ILE A 75 -34.45 10.64 -1.56
N SER A 76 -34.27 11.40 -0.48
CA SER A 76 -33.07 11.39 0.38
C SER A 76 -32.64 9.98 0.82
N PRO A 77 -33.54 9.05 1.20
CA PRO A 77 -33.13 7.67 1.54
C PRO A 77 -32.51 6.93 0.35
N GLY A 78 -32.98 7.22 -0.88
CA GLY A 78 -32.42 6.66 -2.10
C GLY A 78 -31.05 7.25 -2.43
N VAL A 79 -30.90 8.58 -2.24
CA VAL A 79 -29.62 9.27 -2.40
C VAL A 79 -28.56 8.73 -1.41
N PHE A 80 -28.97 8.57 -0.14
CA PHE A 80 -28.08 8.03 0.90
C PHE A 80 -27.66 6.58 0.59
N SER A 81 -28.61 5.74 0.14
CA SER A 81 -28.29 4.37 -0.28
C SER A 81 -27.34 4.33 -1.48
N GLY A 82 -27.57 5.20 -2.48
CA GLY A 82 -26.70 5.34 -3.65
C GLY A 82 -25.30 5.82 -3.27
N PHE A 83 -25.22 6.80 -2.35
CA PHE A 83 -23.94 7.27 -1.82
C PHE A 83 -23.16 6.16 -1.10
N MET A 84 -23.81 5.41 -0.21
CA MET A 84 -23.16 4.29 0.47
C MET A 84 -22.68 3.22 -0.49
N MET A 85 -23.45 2.91 -1.52
CA MET A 85 -23.05 1.97 -2.57
C MET A 85 -21.85 2.49 -3.35
N ALA A 86 -21.85 3.78 -3.73
CA ALA A 86 -20.74 4.39 -4.45
C ALA A 86 -19.44 4.36 -3.62
N VAL A 87 -19.52 4.65 -2.30
CA VAL A 87 -18.37 4.55 -1.39
C VAL A 87 -17.83 3.12 -1.35
N THR A 88 -18.70 2.12 -1.20
CA THR A 88 -18.28 0.72 -1.14
C THR A 88 -17.62 0.28 -2.45
N MET A 89 -18.24 0.59 -3.59
CA MET A 89 -17.70 0.25 -4.92
C MET A 89 -16.37 0.96 -5.20
N SER A 90 -16.21 2.20 -4.74
CA SER A 90 -14.98 2.97 -4.91
C SER A 90 -13.83 2.46 -4.03
N LEU A 91 -14.13 1.93 -2.83
CA LEU A 91 -13.11 1.35 -1.95
C LEU A 91 -12.61 -0.01 -2.44
N ASP A 92 -13.48 -0.79 -3.06
CA ASP A 92 -13.19 -2.15 -3.53
C ASP A 92 -12.65 -2.19 -4.97
N ASP A 93 -12.68 -1.05 -5.69
CA ASP A 93 -12.23 -1.01 -7.08
C ASP A 93 -10.72 -1.04 -7.19
N PHE A 94 -10.21 -2.15 -7.69
CA PHE A 94 -8.82 -2.32 -8.08
C PHE A 94 -8.61 -2.01 -9.57
N SER A 95 -9.48 -2.57 -10.43
CA SER A 95 -9.22 -2.62 -11.86
C SER A 95 -9.19 -1.24 -12.51
N ILE A 96 -10.20 -0.41 -12.25
CA ILE A 96 -10.28 0.94 -12.83
C ILE A 96 -9.16 1.81 -12.26
N THR A 97 -8.93 1.73 -10.95
CA THR A 97 -7.86 2.48 -10.29
C THR A 97 -6.49 2.10 -10.83
N TYR A 98 -6.20 0.82 -11.01
CA TYR A 98 -4.90 0.35 -11.52
C TYR A 98 -4.54 0.93 -12.88
N PHE A 99 -5.51 1.03 -13.80
CA PHE A 99 -5.29 1.58 -15.13
C PHE A 99 -5.40 3.11 -15.22
N THR A 100 -5.95 3.78 -14.21
CA THR A 100 -6.17 5.24 -14.23
C THR A 100 -5.30 5.99 -13.23
N LYS A 101 -4.64 5.30 -12.29
CA LYS A 101 -3.66 5.90 -11.39
C LYS A 101 -2.38 6.23 -12.18
N GLY A 102 -1.77 7.33 -11.87
CA GLY A 102 -0.39 7.61 -12.27
C GLY A 102 0.57 7.18 -11.16
N ALA A 103 1.85 7.28 -11.43
CA ALA A 103 2.86 7.16 -10.39
C ALA A 103 2.57 8.19 -9.27
N GLY A 104 2.75 7.80 -8.02
CA GLY A 104 2.49 8.67 -6.85
C GLY A 104 1.05 8.69 -6.32
N VAL A 105 0.11 7.97 -6.93
CA VAL A 105 -1.26 7.83 -6.42
C VAL A 105 -1.54 6.36 -6.10
N ASN A 106 -1.60 6.04 -4.82
CA ASN A 106 -2.00 4.72 -4.35
C ASN A 106 -3.37 4.79 -3.66
N THR A 107 -4.26 3.87 -4.04
CA THR A 107 -5.50 3.61 -3.31
C THR A 107 -5.32 2.38 -2.42
N LEU A 108 -6.24 2.20 -1.47
CA LEU A 108 -6.19 1.04 -0.58
C LEU A 108 -6.17 -0.29 -1.35
N SER A 109 -6.98 -0.41 -2.41
CA SER A 109 -7.08 -1.62 -3.23
C SER A 109 -5.79 -1.90 -4.01
N THR A 110 -5.15 -0.87 -4.58
CA THR A 110 -3.87 -1.03 -5.29
C THR A 110 -2.72 -1.31 -4.34
N MET A 111 -2.71 -0.68 -3.17
CA MET A 111 -1.74 -0.97 -2.11
C MET A 111 -1.86 -2.42 -1.62
N LEU A 112 -3.07 -2.88 -1.32
CA LEU A 112 -3.31 -4.27 -0.93
C LEU A 112 -2.86 -5.27 -2.00
N TYR A 113 -3.07 -4.96 -3.27
CA TYR A 113 -2.61 -5.82 -4.37
C TYR A 113 -1.09 -5.91 -4.45
N THR A 114 -0.40 -4.78 -4.29
CA THR A 114 1.08 -4.76 -4.28
C THR A 114 1.62 -5.58 -3.11
N GLU A 115 1.04 -5.38 -1.92
CA GLU A 115 1.43 -6.12 -0.71
C GLU A 115 1.11 -7.62 -0.80
N LEU A 116 0.00 -8.00 -1.45
CA LEU A 116 -0.30 -9.42 -1.69
C LEU A 116 0.73 -10.12 -2.57
N LYS A 117 1.33 -9.41 -3.52
CA LYS A 117 2.43 -9.96 -4.34
C LYS A 117 3.71 -10.19 -3.54
N LYS A 118 3.90 -9.43 -2.46
CA LYS A 118 5.10 -9.46 -1.60
C LYS A 118 4.98 -10.45 -0.43
N GLY A 119 3.81 -11.00 -0.20
CA GLY A 119 3.47 -11.74 1.03
C GLY A 119 2.62 -10.89 1.98
N VAL A 120 1.66 -11.50 2.65
CA VAL A 120 0.67 -10.76 3.46
C VAL A 120 1.26 -10.41 4.82
N LYS A 121 1.60 -9.15 5.03
CA LYS A 121 2.09 -8.63 6.31
C LYS A 121 0.99 -8.66 7.40
N PRO A 122 1.33 -8.91 8.69
CA PRO A 122 0.37 -8.89 9.80
C PRO A 122 -0.42 -7.57 9.93
N GLU A 123 0.18 -6.43 9.55
CA GLU A 123 -0.47 -5.12 9.56
C GLU A 123 -1.68 -5.07 8.62
N LEU A 124 -1.62 -5.77 7.47
CA LEU A 124 -2.73 -5.83 6.51
C LEU A 124 -3.93 -6.60 7.06
N TYR A 125 -3.69 -7.65 7.84
CA TYR A 125 -4.78 -8.36 8.54
C TYR A 125 -5.44 -7.45 9.57
N ALA A 126 -4.64 -6.67 10.33
CA ALA A 126 -5.16 -5.70 11.29
C ALA A 126 -5.96 -4.60 10.60
N LEU A 127 -5.44 -4.01 9.50
CA LEU A 127 -6.13 -3.00 8.70
C LEU A 127 -7.45 -3.54 8.12
N SER A 128 -7.42 -4.72 7.51
CA SER A 128 -8.61 -5.38 6.95
C SER A 128 -9.66 -5.65 8.03
N THR A 129 -9.24 -6.06 9.22
CA THR A 129 -10.12 -6.28 10.36
C THR A 129 -10.78 -4.98 10.82
N ILE A 130 -10.03 -3.90 10.96
CA ILE A 130 -10.55 -2.56 11.34
C ILE A 130 -11.55 -2.07 10.29
N LEU A 131 -11.24 -2.20 9.00
CA LEU A 131 -12.12 -1.83 7.90
C LEU A 131 -13.41 -2.64 7.93
N PHE A 132 -13.32 -3.96 8.09
CA PHE A 132 -14.48 -4.85 8.19
C PHE A 132 -15.41 -4.43 9.34
N PHE A 133 -14.88 -4.20 10.53
CA PHE A 133 -15.68 -3.75 11.66
C PHE A 133 -16.26 -2.35 11.48
N THR A 134 -15.53 -1.45 10.82
CA THR A 134 -16.02 -0.10 10.51
C THR A 134 -17.20 -0.16 9.55
N VAL A 135 -17.08 -0.92 8.46
CA VAL A 135 -18.18 -1.11 7.49
C VAL A 135 -19.36 -1.81 8.14
N LEU A 136 -19.11 -2.85 8.94
CA LEU A 136 -20.16 -3.54 9.67
C LEU A 136 -20.91 -2.61 10.64
N LEU A 137 -20.20 -1.77 11.37
CA LEU A 137 -20.78 -0.77 12.27
C LEU A 137 -21.65 0.22 11.49
N LEU A 138 -21.14 0.75 10.37
CA LEU A 138 -21.90 1.63 9.49
C LEU A 138 -23.18 0.98 8.98
N LEU A 139 -23.11 -0.25 8.51
CA LEU A 139 -24.29 -1.01 8.04
C LEU A 139 -25.32 -1.21 9.16
N VAL A 140 -24.87 -1.51 10.37
CA VAL A 140 -25.76 -1.66 11.53
C VAL A 140 -26.43 -0.33 11.87
N VAL A 141 -25.69 0.78 11.91
CA VAL A 141 -26.22 2.14 12.18
C VAL A 141 -27.24 2.54 11.10
N VAL A 142 -26.92 2.30 9.83
CA VAL A 142 -27.82 2.58 8.70
C VAL A 142 -29.10 1.75 8.80
N ASN A 143 -29.00 0.46 9.09
CA ASN A 143 -30.14 -0.44 9.20
C ASN A 143 -31.06 -0.10 10.40
N ILE A 144 -30.48 0.35 11.52
CA ILE A 144 -31.24 0.84 12.68
C ILE A 144 -31.98 2.12 12.33
N ASN A 145 -31.37 3.06 11.61
CA ASN A 145 -31.98 4.33 11.22
C ASN A 145 -32.99 4.18 10.07
N SER A 146 -32.76 3.29 9.13
CA SER A 146 -33.65 3.03 7.98
C SER A 146 -35.04 2.52 8.39
N ASN A 147 -35.21 1.98 9.58
CA ASN A 147 -36.51 1.52 10.11
C ASN A 147 -37.45 2.65 10.61
N GLN A 148 -37.12 3.92 10.35
CA GLN A 148 -37.93 5.08 10.75
C GLN A 148 -38.93 5.55 9.68
N ILE A 149 -39.13 4.84 8.57
CA ILE A 149 -40.16 5.18 7.58
C ILE A 149 -41.52 4.71 8.13
N PRO A 150 -42.47 5.59 8.39
CA PRO A 150 -43.80 5.20 8.83
C PRO A 150 -44.56 4.61 7.63
N VAL A 151 -44.65 3.29 7.55
CA VAL A 151 -45.69 2.67 6.76
C VAL A 151 -47.01 3.08 7.37
N SER A 152 -47.84 3.72 6.55
CA SER A 152 -49.21 4.16 6.77
C SER A 152 -49.97 3.35 7.84
N ALA A 153 -50.62 4.09 8.72
CA ALA A 153 -51.34 3.65 9.88
C ALA A 153 -52.38 2.54 9.56
N SER A 154 -52.05 1.34 9.94
CA SER A 154 -53.04 0.29 10.21
C SER A 154 -52.89 -0.16 11.67
N LYS A 155 -53.97 -0.06 12.43
CA LYS A 155 -54.06 -0.28 13.86
C LYS A 155 -53.60 -1.71 14.26
N LYS A 156 -52.40 -1.80 14.90
CA LYS A 156 -52.12 -2.80 15.97
C LYS A 156 -50.74 -2.45 16.62
N PRO A 157 -50.70 -1.65 17.69
CA PRO A 157 -49.44 -1.10 18.22
C PRO A 157 -48.58 -2.10 19.03
N ALA A 158 -49.16 -3.12 19.64
CA ALA A 158 -48.43 -3.99 20.58
C ALA A 158 -47.52 -5.04 19.91
N ARG A 159 -47.97 -5.64 18.80
CA ARG A 159 -47.23 -6.70 18.09
C ARG A 159 -46.05 -6.16 17.29
N ALA A 160 -46.16 -4.93 16.76
CA ALA A 160 -45.12 -4.25 16.03
C ALA A 160 -43.95 -3.83 16.95
N LYS A 161 -44.24 -3.43 18.19
CA LYS A 161 -43.22 -3.03 19.19
C LYS A 161 -42.38 -4.25 19.63
N LYS A 162 -43.05 -5.42 19.82
CA LYS A 162 -42.36 -6.66 20.19
C LYS A 162 -41.46 -7.19 19.05
N LEU A 163 -41.91 -7.06 17.80
CA LEU A 163 -41.12 -7.46 16.62
C LEU A 163 -39.90 -6.55 16.39
N ARG A 164 -40.00 -5.24 16.71
CA ARG A 164 -38.89 -4.29 16.68
C ARG A 164 -37.82 -4.62 17.71
N ILE A 165 -38.24 -4.95 18.93
CA ILE A 165 -37.32 -5.33 20.01
C ILE A 165 -36.60 -6.62 19.66
N VAL A 166 -37.31 -7.62 19.14
CA VAL A 166 -36.73 -8.91 18.71
C VAL A 166 -35.75 -8.72 17.55
N LYS A 167 -36.08 -7.91 16.53
CA LYS A 167 -35.14 -7.61 15.43
C LYS A 167 -33.90 -6.89 15.91
N ARG A 168 -34.03 -5.93 16.83
CA ARG A 168 -32.92 -5.19 17.45
C ARG A 168 -32.02 -6.11 18.27
N SER A 169 -32.61 -6.99 19.06
CA SER A 169 -31.85 -7.98 19.86
C SER A 169 -31.15 -9.01 18.99
N VAL A 170 -31.76 -9.46 17.89
CA VAL A 170 -31.16 -10.41 16.94
C VAL A 170 -29.98 -9.75 16.20
N SER A 171 -30.11 -8.49 15.76
CA SER A 171 -28.98 -7.77 15.12
C SER A 171 -27.81 -7.55 16.09
N ILE A 172 -28.08 -7.19 17.33
CA ILE A 172 -27.06 -7.03 18.38
C ILE A 172 -26.42 -8.38 18.72
N ALA A 173 -27.19 -9.45 18.79
CA ALA A 173 -26.69 -10.80 19.06
C ALA A 173 -25.79 -11.30 17.90
N ILE A 174 -26.15 -11.05 16.63
CA ILE A 174 -25.32 -11.41 15.48
C ILE A 174 -23.99 -10.67 15.51
N VAL A 175 -24.00 -9.35 15.80
CA VAL A 175 -22.78 -8.56 15.94
C VAL A 175 -21.93 -9.07 17.10
N ALA A 176 -22.53 -9.38 18.25
CA ALA A 176 -21.78 -9.93 19.40
C ALA A 176 -21.16 -11.30 19.09
N VAL A 177 -21.86 -12.17 18.37
CA VAL A 177 -21.35 -13.51 17.96
C VAL A 177 -20.20 -13.33 16.96
N LEU A 178 -20.30 -12.39 16.01
CA LEU A 178 -19.23 -12.11 15.06
C LEU A 178 -18.00 -11.52 15.77
N VAL A 179 -18.16 -10.60 16.71
CA VAL A 179 -17.07 -10.03 17.51
C VAL A 179 -16.39 -11.09 18.36
N ILE A 180 -17.17 -11.95 19.03
CA ILE A 180 -16.63 -13.06 19.84
C ILE A 180 -15.94 -14.09 18.95
N GLY A 181 -16.51 -14.40 17.77
CA GLY A 181 -15.91 -15.30 16.79
C GLY A 181 -14.57 -14.79 16.26
N CYS A 182 -14.48 -13.51 15.89
CA CYS A 182 -13.23 -12.89 15.47
C CYS A 182 -12.20 -12.82 16.61
N PHE A 183 -12.65 -12.53 17.83
CA PHE A 183 -11.75 -12.50 19.00
C PHE A 183 -11.21 -13.91 19.34
N SER A 184 -12.01 -14.95 19.19
CA SER A 184 -11.56 -16.33 19.40
C SER A 184 -10.60 -16.80 18.30
N VAL A 185 -10.80 -16.41 17.03
CA VAL A 185 -9.83 -16.67 15.95
C VAL A 185 -8.52 -15.93 16.21
N PHE A 186 -8.59 -14.67 16.65
CA PHE A 186 -7.40 -13.89 17.01
C PHE A 186 -6.61 -14.53 18.16
N THR A 187 -7.27 -15.04 19.20
CA THR A 187 -6.59 -15.71 20.32
C THR A 187 -6.02 -17.08 19.95
N ILE A 188 -6.61 -17.79 19.00
CA ILE A 188 -6.08 -19.06 18.47
C ILE A 188 -4.88 -18.81 17.57
N SER A 189 -4.89 -17.73 16.76
CA SER A 189 -3.75 -17.35 15.91
C SER A 189 -2.58 -16.75 16.71
N ALA A 190 -2.85 -16.10 17.85
CA ALA A 190 -1.81 -15.59 18.77
C ALA A 190 -1.17 -16.68 19.65
N GLY A 191 -1.78 -17.86 19.72
CA GLY A 191 -1.22 -19.04 20.35
C GLY A 191 -0.38 -19.81 19.31
N GLY A 192 0.76 -19.25 18.91
CA GLY A 192 1.72 -19.98 18.09
C GLY A 192 2.10 -21.29 18.79
N THR A 193 1.92 -22.41 18.12
CA THR A 193 2.52 -23.67 18.53
C THR A 193 4.03 -23.41 18.61
N ASN A 194 4.59 -23.47 19.83
CA ASN A 194 6.02 -23.58 20.02
C ASN A 194 6.45 -24.88 19.34
N ASN A 195 6.84 -24.79 18.11
CA ASN A 195 7.57 -25.83 17.43
C ASN A 195 9.01 -25.62 17.86
N ASP A 196 9.51 -26.44 18.80
CA ASP A 196 10.89 -26.38 19.30
C ASP A 196 11.95 -26.56 18.18
N ASN A 197 11.52 -26.84 16.96
CA ASN A 197 12.37 -27.05 15.78
C ASN A 197 12.01 -26.03 14.66
N ALA A 198 11.91 -24.76 14.98
CA ALA A 198 11.68 -23.69 14.03
C ALA A 198 12.67 -22.55 14.23
N ILE A 199 13.13 -21.92 13.14
CA ILE A 199 13.92 -20.69 13.15
C ILE A 199 13.14 -19.56 12.50
N THR A 200 13.30 -18.35 13.04
CA THR A 200 12.67 -17.14 12.54
C THR A 200 13.68 -16.31 11.77
N VAL A 201 13.41 -16.09 10.48
CA VAL A 201 14.27 -15.37 9.55
C VAL A 201 13.61 -14.08 9.16
N LEU A 202 14.31 -12.96 9.30
CA LEU A 202 13.86 -11.63 8.84
C LEU A 202 14.74 -11.19 7.67
N ASN A 203 14.15 -10.97 6.51
CA ASN A 203 14.86 -10.64 5.27
C ASN A 203 14.17 -9.52 4.49
N TYR A 204 14.85 -8.94 3.53
CA TYR A 204 14.25 -8.08 2.52
C TYR A 204 13.19 -8.82 1.70
N GLY A 205 12.13 -8.12 1.32
CA GLY A 205 11.16 -8.62 0.36
C GLY A 205 11.82 -8.99 -0.98
N LYS A 206 11.36 -10.09 -1.61
CA LYS A 206 11.87 -10.59 -2.91
C LYS A 206 13.35 -11.03 -2.95
N TYR A 207 14.02 -11.18 -1.83
CA TYR A 207 15.44 -11.56 -1.78
C TYR A 207 15.70 -13.07 -1.66
N ILE A 208 14.66 -13.89 -1.62
CA ILE A 208 14.75 -15.36 -1.63
C ILE A 208 13.67 -15.95 -2.52
N ASP A 209 13.97 -17.05 -3.18
CA ASP A 209 12.98 -17.90 -3.84
C ASP A 209 12.36 -18.82 -2.78
N GLU A 210 11.03 -18.84 -2.68
CA GLU A 210 10.30 -19.67 -1.68
C GLU A 210 10.66 -21.16 -1.81
N SER A 211 11.01 -21.64 -3.01
CA SER A 211 11.45 -23.03 -3.23
C SER A 211 12.73 -23.39 -2.47
N VAL A 212 13.56 -22.40 -2.14
CA VAL A 212 14.77 -22.59 -1.32
C VAL A 212 14.40 -22.85 0.13
N ILE A 213 13.38 -22.17 0.64
CA ILE A 213 12.83 -22.39 1.97
C ILE A 213 12.26 -23.81 2.05
N ASP A 214 11.42 -24.20 1.09
CA ASP A 214 10.83 -25.54 1.03
C ASP A 214 11.92 -26.63 0.99
N SER A 215 12.96 -26.42 0.20
CA SER A 215 14.08 -27.36 0.09
C SER A 215 14.84 -27.50 1.42
N PHE A 216 15.11 -26.39 2.10
CA PHE A 216 15.76 -26.38 3.41
C PHE A 216 14.93 -27.13 4.45
N GLU A 217 13.62 -26.88 4.50
CA GLU A 217 12.72 -27.55 5.42
C GLU A 217 12.67 -29.07 5.17
N GLN A 218 12.66 -29.48 3.88
CA GLN A 218 12.67 -30.89 3.51
C GLN A 218 13.99 -31.59 3.88
N GLU A 219 15.13 -30.91 3.72
CA GLU A 219 16.44 -31.49 4.00
C GLU A 219 16.74 -31.56 5.49
N THR A 220 16.34 -30.54 6.25
CA THR A 220 16.74 -30.38 7.66
C THR A 220 15.66 -30.81 8.65
N GLY A 221 14.39 -30.79 8.23
CA GLY A 221 13.25 -30.94 9.13
C GLY A 221 13.04 -29.73 10.07
N ILE A 222 13.71 -28.61 9.82
CA ILE A 222 13.58 -27.35 10.59
C ILE A 222 12.58 -26.47 9.85
N THR A 223 11.56 -26.01 10.55
CA THR A 223 10.55 -25.09 9.99
C THR A 223 11.10 -23.66 9.96
N ILE A 224 10.93 -22.96 8.83
CA ILE A 224 11.31 -21.57 8.68
C ILE A 224 10.08 -20.68 8.90
N LYS A 225 10.13 -19.81 9.90
CA LYS A 225 9.20 -18.68 10.04
C LYS A 225 9.83 -17.50 9.32
N TYR A 226 9.45 -17.32 8.06
CA TYR A 226 10.02 -16.29 7.21
C TYR A 226 9.21 -15.03 7.31
N GLU A 227 9.86 -13.89 7.62
CA GLU A 227 9.27 -12.57 7.66
C GLU A 227 10.03 -11.62 6.75
N GLU A 228 9.31 -10.71 6.13
CA GLU A 228 9.86 -9.72 5.22
C GLU A 228 9.70 -8.30 5.76
N TYR A 229 10.58 -7.43 5.28
CA TYR A 229 10.50 -5.99 5.46
C TYR A 229 10.93 -5.29 4.16
N GLU A 230 10.58 -4.02 4.03
CA GLU A 230 10.86 -3.22 2.84
C GLU A 230 12.02 -2.24 3.07
N GLU A 231 12.02 -1.56 4.20
CA GLU A 231 13.02 -0.57 4.54
C GLU A 231 13.87 -1.03 5.75
N PRO A 232 15.22 -0.84 5.71
CA PRO A 232 16.09 -1.21 6.82
C PRO A 232 15.74 -0.54 8.15
N GLU A 233 15.25 0.69 8.12
CA GLU A 233 14.81 1.44 9.29
C GLU A 233 13.54 0.87 9.90
N GLU A 234 12.60 0.41 9.07
CA GLU A 234 11.41 -0.34 9.50
C GLU A 234 11.84 -1.64 10.21
N MET A 235 12.74 -2.40 9.57
CA MET A 235 13.30 -3.64 10.13
C MET A 235 13.92 -3.39 11.50
N TYR A 236 14.77 -2.37 11.62
CA TYR A 236 15.41 -2.04 12.88
C TYR A 236 14.39 -1.68 13.97
N THR A 237 13.36 -0.92 13.63
CA THR A 237 12.27 -0.58 14.54
C THR A 237 11.48 -1.83 14.97
N LYS A 238 11.19 -2.71 14.03
CA LYS A 238 10.50 -3.99 14.27
C LYS A 238 11.31 -4.89 15.19
N TYR A 239 12.61 -5.05 14.93
CA TYR A 239 13.53 -5.79 15.77
C TYR A 239 13.60 -5.22 17.20
N LYS A 240 13.79 -3.89 17.34
CA LYS A 240 13.88 -3.21 18.64
C LYS A 240 12.59 -3.23 19.44
N SER A 241 11.44 -3.47 18.81
CA SER A 241 10.17 -3.61 19.53
C SER A 241 10.15 -4.82 20.47
N GLY A 242 11.00 -5.83 20.23
CA GLY A 242 11.09 -7.06 21.01
C GLY A 242 9.82 -7.92 20.93
N ALA A 243 8.96 -7.69 19.94
CA ALA A 243 7.72 -8.45 19.77
C ALA A 243 7.97 -9.88 19.25
N ILE A 244 9.07 -10.06 18.53
CA ILE A 244 9.48 -11.32 17.91
C ILE A 244 10.98 -11.48 18.13
N ASP A 245 11.40 -12.69 18.53
CA ASP A 245 12.80 -13.09 18.59
C ASP A 245 13.20 -13.64 17.21
N TYR A 246 14.21 -13.03 16.60
CA TYR A 246 14.75 -13.43 15.31
C TYR A 246 16.05 -14.21 15.49
N ASP A 247 16.16 -15.38 14.82
CA ASP A 247 17.36 -16.21 14.82
C ASP A 247 18.35 -15.75 13.74
N VAL A 248 17.84 -15.28 12.59
CA VAL A 248 18.62 -14.78 11.46
C VAL A 248 18.02 -13.48 10.94
N ILE A 249 18.87 -12.46 10.76
CA ILE A 249 18.48 -11.18 10.17
C ILE A 249 19.38 -10.93 8.95
N CYS A 250 18.76 -10.72 7.78
CA CYS A 250 19.42 -10.25 6.59
C CYS A 250 19.10 -8.76 6.41
N THR A 251 20.12 -7.90 6.44
CA THR A 251 19.93 -6.44 6.35
C THR A 251 21.15 -5.74 5.77
N SER A 252 21.04 -4.42 5.57
CA SER A 252 22.11 -3.58 5.03
C SER A 252 23.29 -3.45 5.98
N ASP A 253 24.46 -3.22 5.41
CA ASP A 253 25.76 -3.07 6.07
C ASP A 253 25.73 -2.07 7.24
N TYR A 254 25.16 -0.89 7.07
CA TYR A 254 25.10 0.13 8.12
C TYR A 254 24.19 -0.24 9.32
N ILE A 255 23.15 -1.05 9.09
CA ILE A 255 22.34 -1.58 10.20
C ILE A 255 23.10 -2.69 10.91
N ILE A 256 23.82 -3.53 10.18
CA ILE A 256 24.71 -4.55 10.77
C ILE A 256 25.77 -3.91 11.66
N GLU A 257 26.45 -2.86 11.16
CA GLU A 257 27.43 -2.10 11.93
C GLU A 257 26.82 -1.59 13.25
N LYS A 258 25.61 -1.06 13.17
CA LYS A 258 24.85 -0.60 14.34
C LYS A 258 24.53 -1.72 15.31
N LEU A 259 24.00 -2.85 14.84
CA LEU A 259 23.68 -4.00 15.68
C LEU A 259 24.92 -4.59 16.35
N ILE A 260 26.07 -4.65 15.65
CA ILE A 260 27.36 -5.07 16.23
C ILE A 260 27.78 -4.09 17.33
N SER A 261 27.71 -2.76 17.07
CA SER A 261 28.10 -1.73 18.05
C SER A 261 27.21 -1.73 19.30
N GLU A 262 25.97 -2.12 19.18
CA GLU A 262 25.00 -2.26 20.27
C GLU A 262 25.12 -3.61 21.00
N GLY A 263 25.90 -4.56 20.47
CA GLY A 263 26.05 -5.91 21.05
C GLY A 263 24.81 -6.80 20.89
N GLU A 264 24.01 -6.57 19.87
CA GLU A 264 22.72 -7.23 19.62
C GLU A 264 22.86 -8.51 18.78
N VAL A 265 24.04 -8.77 18.21
CA VAL A 265 24.31 -9.93 17.35
C VAL A 265 25.36 -10.85 17.97
N ASN A 266 25.20 -12.14 17.75
CA ASN A 266 26.10 -13.16 18.23
C ASN A 266 27.21 -13.44 17.21
N LYS A 267 28.37 -13.88 17.71
CA LYS A 267 29.45 -14.36 16.85
C LYS A 267 29.07 -15.67 16.16
N ILE A 268 29.44 -15.77 14.90
CA ILE A 268 29.18 -16.93 14.07
C ILE A 268 30.36 -17.92 14.18
N ASP A 269 30.07 -19.19 14.36
CA ASP A 269 31.04 -20.27 14.27
C ASP A 269 31.11 -20.77 12.80
N TYR A 270 32.00 -20.18 12.04
CA TYR A 270 32.20 -20.55 10.62
C TYR A 270 32.76 -21.97 10.43
N SER A 271 33.34 -22.57 11.48
CA SER A 271 33.84 -23.94 11.40
C SER A 271 32.71 -24.96 11.25
N SER A 272 31.53 -24.60 11.68
CA SER A 272 30.29 -25.39 11.52
C SER A 272 29.61 -25.21 10.17
N MET A 273 30.10 -24.28 9.33
CA MET A 273 29.49 -23.89 8.06
C MET A 273 30.35 -24.30 6.85
N PRO A 274 30.26 -25.55 6.36
CA PRO A 274 31.14 -26.05 5.30
C PRO A 274 30.98 -25.29 3.98
N ASN A 275 29.79 -24.70 3.74
CA ASN A 275 29.51 -23.93 2.53
C ASN A 275 30.07 -22.49 2.57
N TYR A 276 30.54 -22.00 3.70
CA TYR A 276 31.14 -20.66 3.82
C TYR A 276 32.34 -20.48 2.89
N GLN A 277 33.09 -21.56 2.63
CA GLN A 277 34.21 -21.55 1.67
C GLN A 277 33.80 -21.19 0.22
N ASN A 278 32.52 -21.29 -0.12
CA ASN A 278 32.00 -20.95 -1.46
C ASN A 278 31.68 -19.44 -1.59
N VAL A 279 31.73 -18.68 -0.49
CA VAL A 279 31.51 -17.23 -0.53
C VAL A 279 32.73 -16.58 -1.18
N ASN A 280 32.50 -15.63 -2.07
CA ASN A 280 33.58 -14.92 -2.75
C ASN A 280 34.42 -14.13 -1.74
N GLN A 281 35.74 -14.34 -1.76
CA GLN A 281 36.68 -13.71 -0.81
C GLN A 281 36.68 -12.18 -0.96
N ASP A 282 36.58 -11.64 -2.17
CA ASP A 282 36.54 -10.19 -2.40
C ASP A 282 35.33 -9.54 -1.67
N ILE A 283 34.21 -10.24 -1.58
CA ILE A 283 33.02 -9.76 -0.89
C ILE A 283 33.18 -9.88 0.63
N ILE A 284 33.83 -10.95 1.10
CA ILE A 284 34.19 -11.08 2.52
C ILE A 284 35.12 -9.94 2.91
N ASP A 285 36.14 -9.63 2.10
CA ASP A 285 37.09 -8.54 2.39
C ASP A 285 36.39 -7.17 2.39
N MET A 286 35.39 -6.95 1.52
CA MET A 286 34.57 -5.74 1.54
C MET A 286 33.74 -5.59 2.82
N SER A 287 33.31 -6.70 3.44
CA SER A 287 32.54 -6.66 4.68
C SER A 287 33.33 -6.15 5.88
N ALA A 288 34.67 -6.08 5.79
CA ALA A 288 35.53 -5.49 6.82
C ALA A 288 35.18 -4.01 7.14
N SER A 289 34.48 -3.32 6.22
CA SER A 289 34.05 -1.95 6.43
C SER A 289 33.01 -1.79 7.54
N PHE A 290 32.21 -2.82 7.83
CA PHE A 290 31.14 -2.84 8.84
C PHE A 290 31.27 -4.00 9.85
N ASP A 291 32.00 -5.07 9.50
CA ASP A 291 32.40 -6.15 10.40
C ASP A 291 33.93 -6.36 10.33
N PRO A 292 34.71 -5.50 10.97
CA PRO A 292 36.19 -5.53 10.88
C PRO A 292 36.83 -6.82 11.36
N THR A 293 36.13 -7.58 12.17
CA THR A 293 36.62 -8.86 12.71
C THR A 293 36.17 -10.06 11.90
N HIS A 294 35.27 -9.89 10.96
CA HIS A 294 34.62 -10.97 10.22
C HIS A 294 34.07 -12.07 11.14
N GLU A 295 33.45 -11.68 12.26
CA GLU A 295 32.96 -12.63 13.27
C GLU A 295 31.43 -12.70 13.32
N TYR A 296 30.71 -11.77 12.68
CA TYR A 296 29.27 -11.60 12.88
C TYR A 296 28.43 -11.78 11.64
N THR A 297 29.02 -11.78 10.43
CA THR A 297 28.27 -11.68 9.18
C THR A 297 28.66 -12.69 8.14
N VAL A 298 27.68 -13.14 7.36
CA VAL A 298 27.89 -13.86 6.10
C VAL A 298 27.32 -13.03 4.97
N PRO A 299 28.14 -12.59 4.00
CA PRO A 299 27.63 -11.86 2.84
C PRO A 299 26.61 -12.70 2.06
N TYR A 300 25.45 -12.07 1.75
CA TYR A 300 24.36 -12.73 1.04
C TYR A 300 24.22 -12.19 -0.38
N PHE A 301 23.86 -10.92 -0.52
CA PHE A 301 23.81 -10.21 -1.78
C PHE A 301 24.59 -8.91 -1.71
N TYR A 302 25.04 -8.43 -2.86
CA TYR A 302 25.49 -7.06 -3.04
C TYR A 302 24.92 -6.49 -4.32
N GLY A 303 24.70 -5.19 -4.36
CA GLY A 303 24.20 -4.47 -5.50
C GLY A 303 24.78 -3.08 -5.59
N THR A 304 24.44 -2.39 -6.65
CA THR A 304 24.80 -0.98 -6.86
C THR A 304 23.52 -0.15 -6.96
N LEU A 305 23.58 1.08 -6.46
CA LEU A 305 22.56 2.08 -6.72
C LEU A 305 22.86 2.77 -8.04
N GLY A 306 21.85 2.94 -8.87
CA GLY A 306 21.99 3.50 -10.20
C GLY A 306 20.76 4.23 -10.70
N ILE A 307 20.86 4.74 -11.93
CA ILE A 307 19.75 5.37 -12.64
C ILE A 307 19.24 4.41 -13.69
N LEU A 308 18.02 3.92 -13.49
CA LEU A 308 17.25 3.21 -14.50
C LEU A 308 16.53 4.25 -15.37
N TYR A 309 16.49 4.07 -16.69
CA TYR A 309 15.84 5.03 -17.56
C TYR A 309 15.04 4.38 -18.68
N ASN A 310 13.96 5.01 -19.07
CA ASN A 310 13.18 4.65 -20.25
C ASN A 310 13.81 5.27 -21.51
N LYS A 311 14.30 4.42 -22.42
CA LYS A 311 14.96 4.83 -23.68
C LYS A 311 14.07 5.67 -24.60
N LYS A 312 12.74 5.68 -24.40
CA LYS A 312 11.81 6.49 -25.18
C LYS A 312 11.65 7.91 -24.61
N LEU A 313 11.90 8.09 -23.31
CA LEU A 313 11.60 9.32 -22.57
C LEU A 313 12.88 10.04 -22.11
N ALA A 314 14.02 9.35 -22.03
CA ALA A 314 15.29 9.90 -21.61
C ALA A 314 16.41 9.49 -22.53
N ASP A 315 17.44 10.36 -22.69
CA ASP A 315 18.66 10.10 -23.43
C ASP A 315 19.79 9.69 -22.49
N ALA A 316 20.48 8.59 -22.83
CA ALA A 316 21.60 8.10 -22.04
C ALA A 316 22.73 9.15 -21.86
N SER A 317 22.89 10.07 -22.82
CA SER A 317 23.90 11.14 -22.75
C SER A 317 23.68 12.13 -21.60
N ASP A 318 22.44 12.25 -21.12
CA ASP A 318 22.09 13.14 -20.02
C ASP A 318 22.31 12.50 -18.63
N LEU A 319 22.53 11.19 -18.58
CA LEU A 319 22.50 10.36 -17.37
C LEU A 319 23.90 9.92 -16.91
N ASN A 320 24.94 10.57 -17.41
CA ASN A 320 26.33 10.21 -17.10
C ASN A 320 26.77 10.59 -15.67
N THR A 321 26.02 11.48 -15.02
CA THR A 321 26.28 11.95 -13.65
C THR A 321 24.97 12.06 -12.90
N TRP A 322 25.04 12.15 -11.57
CA TRP A 322 23.89 12.40 -10.70
C TRP A 322 23.23 13.78 -10.91
N ASP A 323 23.88 14.68 -11.66
CA ASP A 323 23.35 16.03 -11.93
C ASP A 323 22.01 16.03 -12.65
N CYS A 324 21.69 14.95 -13.38
CA CYS A 324 20.39 14.78 -14.02
C CYS A 324 19.22 14.80 -13.04
N LEU A 325 19.45 14.46 -11.77
CA LEU A 325 18.44 14.45 -10.72
C LEU A 325 18.11 15.87 -10.20
N TRP A 326 19.01 16.85 -10.44
CA TRP A 326 18.92 18.19 -9.83
C TRP A 326 18.68 19.31 -10.85
N ASN A 327 18.81 19.04 -12.15
CA ASN A 327 18.73 20.05 -13.21
C ASN A 327 17.31 20.40 -13.67
N GLY A 328 16.29 19.76 -13.10
CA GLY A 328 14.88 20.00 -13.42
C GLY A 328 14.40 19.43 -14.78
N LYS A 329 15.29 18.75 -15.54
CA LYS A 329 14.95 18.21 -16.87
C LYS A 329 13.86 17.12 -16.79
N TYR A 330 13.88 16.33 -15.72
CA TYR A 330 12.98 15.21 -15.50
C TYR A 330 11.94 15.52 -14.41
N LYS A 331 11.60 16.81 -14.22
CA LYS A 331 10.57 17.22 -13.28
C LYS A 331 9.26 16.50 -13.55
N ASP A 332 8.60 16.04 -12.47
CA ASP A 332 7.35 15.25 -12.51
C ASP A 332 7.43 13.95 -13.35
N ASN A 333 8.67 13.47 -13.64
CA ASN A 333 8.96 12.31 -14.47
C ASN A 333 10.11 11.47 -13.91
N MET A 334 10.41 11.64 -12.63
CA MET A 334 11.51 11.00 -11.92
C MET A 334 10.99 10.29 -10.69
N ILE A 335 11.40 9.05 -10.50
CA ILE A 335 11.17 8.25 -9.29
C ILE A 335 12.45 8.25 -8.47
N MET A 336 12.33 8.54 -7.18
CA MET A 336 13.42 8.43 -6.23
C MET A 336 13.22 7.20 -5.34
N ILE A 337 14.34 6.65 -4.85
CA ILE A 337 14.29 5.53 -3.92
C ILE A 337 13.73 5.95 -2.56
N ASN A 338 12.82 5.16 -2.02
CA ASN A 338 12.23 5.38 -0.69
C ASN A 338 13.10 4.72 0.39
N SER A 339 14.33 5.19 0.51
CA SER A 339 15.28 4.83 1.57
C SER A 339 16.05 6.08 1.94
N VAL A 340 16.08 6.40 3.22
CA VAL A 340 16.73 7.63 3.70
C VAL A 340 18.20 7.66 3.30
N ARG A 341 18.92 6.57 3.59
CA ARG A 341 20.35 6.50 3.30
C ARG A 341 20.65 6.52 1.81
N ASP A 342 19.88 5.75 1.03
CA ASP A 342 20.12 5.64 -0.41
C ASP A 342 19.71 6.91 -1.16
N ALA A 343 18.71 7.65 -0.68
CA ALA A 343 18.37 8.97 -1.23
C ALA A 343 19.49 10.00 -1.01
N PHE A 344 20.22 9.93 0.12
CA PHE A 344 21.38 10.79 0.38
C PHE A 344 22.58 10.45 -0.50
N THR A 345 22.74 9.21 -0.93
CA THR A 345 23.89 8.75 -1.73
C THR A 345 24.13 9.60 -2.99
N PRO A 346 23.18 9.82 -3.92
CA PRO A 346 23.39 10.67 -5.08
C PRO A 346 23.65 12.14 -4.72
N ALA A 347 23.01 12.66 -3.65
CA ALA A 347 23.24 14.04 -3.22
C ALA A 347 24.65 14.25 -2.68
N LEU A 348 25.12 13.37 -1.81
CA LEU A 348 26.50 13.39 -1.29
C LEU A 348 27.54 13.25 -2.40
N ARG A 349 27.29 12.32 -3.35
CA ARG A 349 28.20 12.12 -4.50
C ARG A 349 28.26 13.34 -5.42
N THR A 350 27.14 14.03 -5.64
CA THR A 350 27.09 15.27 -6.40
C THR A 350 27.92 16.37 -5.74
N LEU A 351 27.91 16.45 -4.41
CA LEU A 351 28.73 17.39 -3.63
C LEU A 351 30.19 16.95 -3.51
N GLY A 352 30.56 15.77 -3.98
CA GLY A 352 31.91 15.23 -3.85
C GLY A 352 32.24 14.67 -2.47
N TYR A 353 31.20 14.39 -1.65
CA TYR A 353 31.36 13.84 -0.31
C TYR A 353 31.34 12.30 -0.31
N SER A 354 31.77 11.72 0.80
CA SER A 354 31.65 10.29 1.04
C SER A 354 30.19 9.89 1.21
N ILE A 355 29.80 8.70 0.73
CA ILE A 355 28.47 8.12 1.03
C ILE A 355 28.32 7.75 2.51
N ASN A 356 29.45 7.60 3.22
CA ASN A 356 29.53 7.35 4.66
C ASN A 356 29.92 8.63 5.43
N GLU A 357 29.45 9.80 4.97
CA GLU A 357 29.72 11.08 5.62
C GLU A 357 28.99 11.16 6.97
N THR A 358 29.67 11.69 7.98
CA THR A 358 29.14 11.86 9.34
C THR A 358 29.15 13.32 9.80
N ASP A 359 29.76 14.22 9.03
CA ASP A 359 29.74 15.65 9.31
C ASP A 359 28.34 16.22 9.06
N THR A 360 27.69 16.67 10.12
CA THR A 360 26.33 17.20 10.07
C THR A 360 26.18 18.38 9.10
N THR A 361 27.21 19.22 8.96
CA THR A 361 27.19 20.38 8.04
C THR A 361 27.07 19.90 6.59
N LYS A 362 27.83 18.88 6.22
CA LYS A 362 27.76 18.29 4.87
C LYS A 362 26.48 17.50 4.62
N LEU A 363 25.96 16.85 5.67
CA LEU A 363 24.65 16.20 5.61
C LEU A 363 23.53 17.22 5.41
N ASP A 364 23.60 18.39 6.07
CA ASP A 364 22.65 19.49 5.86
C ASP A 364 22.71 20.03 4.43
N GLU A 365 23.92 20.18 3.84
CA GLU A 365 24.05 20.56 2.43
C GLU A 365 23.42 19.55 1.48
N ALA A 366 23.61 18.25 1.72
CA ALA A 366 22.98 17.20 0.94
C ALA A 366 21.45 17.19 1.12
N PHE A 367 20.97 17.40 2.34
CA PHE A 367 19.54 17.53 2.63
C PHE A 367 18.92 18.73 1.90
N ASP A 368 19.59 19.86 1.83
CA ASP A 368 19.11 21.03 1.09
C ASP A 368 18.91 20.76 -0.40
N ILE A 369 19.77 19.94 -1.03
CA ILE A 369 19.62 19.51 -2.41
C ILE A 369 18.39 18.61 -2.56
N LEU A 370 18.26 17.61 -1.70
CA LEU A 370 17.12 16.71 -1.70
C LEU A 370 15.79 17.44 -1.45
N ASN A 371 15.77 18.36 -0.52
CA ASN A 371 14.59 19.15 -0.20
C ASN A 371 14.15 20.05 -1.37
N LYS A 372 15.08 20.63 -2.11
CA LYS A 372 14.78 21.38 -3.34
C LYS A 372 14.23 20.48 -4.44
N GLN A 373 14.81 19.28 -4.59
CA GLN A 373 14.38 18.31 -5.59
C GLN A 373 12.99 17.72 -5.29
N SER A 374 12.59 17.64 -4.03
CA SER A 374 11.36 16.95 -3.62
C SER A 374 10.10 17.41 -4.38
N SER A 375 10.10 18.70 -4.82
CA SER A 375 9.02 19.25 -5.67
C SER A 375 9.06 18.78 -7.12
N ASP A 376 10.14 18.14 -7.56
CA ASP A 376 10.35 17.67 -8.93
C ASP A 376 10.22 16.14 -9.03
N VAL A 377 10.14 15.45 -7.89
CA VAL A 377 10.00 14.01 -7.80
C VAL A 377 8.55 13.61 -8.03
N LEU A 378 8.32 12.66 -8.92
CA LEU A 378 7.00 12.11 -9.20
C LEU A 378 6.52 11.22 -8.05
N ALA A 379 7.40 10.35 -7.56
CA ALA A 379 7.10 9.40 -6.48
C ALA A 379 8.38 8.87 -5.83
N TYR A 380 8.22 8.30 -4.63
CA TYR A 380 9.24 7.57 -3.90
C TYR A 380 8.82 6.10 -3.79
N TYR A 381 9.62 5.19 -4.31
CA TYR A 381 9.35 3.76 -4.32
C TYR A 381 10.62 2.95 -4.01
N VAL A 382 10.42 1.71 -3.60
CA VAL A 382 11.44 0.66 -3.60
C VAL A 382 10.99 -0.41 -4.59
N ASP A 383 10.18 -1.36 -4.18
CA ASP A 383 9.77 -2.52 -4.97
C ASP A 383 8.83 -2.22 -6.16
N GLU A 384 8.07 -1.11 -6.10
CA GLU A 384 7.19 -0.70 -7.18
C GLU A 384 7.91 -0.04 -8.36
N THR A 385 9.19 0.32 -8.19
CA THR A 385 9.96 1.06 -9.19
C THR A 385 9.97 0.36 -10.54
N CYS A 386 10.17 -0.96 -10.56
CA CYS A 386 10.15 -1.74 -11.80
C CYS A 386 8.79 -1.70 -12.50
N ASP A 387 7.70 -1.94 -11.77
CA ASP A 387 6.35 -1.95 -12.32
C ASP A 387 5.99 -0.58 -12.94
N GLU A 388 6.39 0.52 -12.29
CA GLU A 388 6.14 1.87 -12.76
C GLU A 388 7.00 2.23 -13.99
N MET A 389 8.26 1.77 -14.04
CA MET A 389 9.13 1.98 -15.20
C MET A 389 8.71 1.14 -16.41
N VAL A 390 8.26 -0.10 -16.21
CA VAL A 390 7.70 -0.97 -17.26
C VAL A 390 6.38 -0.37 -17.79
N ALA A 391 5.57 0.22 -16.93
CA ALA A 391 4.35 0.93 -17.32
C ALA A 391 4.61 2.28 -18.02
N GLU A 392 5.87 2.67 -18.21
CA GLU A 392 6.30 3.94 -18.81
C GLU A 392 5.76 5.18 -18.06
N ASN A 393 5.57 5.06 -16.76
CA ASN A 393 5.05 6.14 -15.92
C ASN A 393 6.12 7.16 -15.51
N ALA A 394 7.40 6.84 -15.66
CA ALA A 394 8.51 7.74 -15.42
C ALA A 394 9.61 7.63 -16.48
N ALA A 395 10.37 8.71 -16.64
CA ALA A 395 11.50 8.76 -17.56
C ALA A 395 12.76 8.17 -16.94
N ILE A 396 13.00 8.45 -15.65
CA ILE A 396 14.15 7.97 -14.90
C ILE A 396 13.75 7.52 -13.49
N ALA A 397 14.50 6.59 -12.94
CA ALA A 397 14.33 6.14 -11.57
C ALA A 397 15.68 5.86 -10.91
N VAL A 398 15.82 6.20 -9.64
CA VAL A 398 16.94 5.75 -8.81
C VAL A 398 16.52 4.46 -8.13
N CYS A 399 17.24 3.37 -8.40
CA CYS A 399 16.93 2.05 -7.88
C CYS A 399 18.18 1.18 -7.75
N TYR A 400 18.04 0.02 -7.13
CA TYR A 400 19.08 -0.98 -7.05
C TYR A 400 19.26 -1.73 -8.37
N SER A 401 20.49 -2.21 -8.61
CA SER A 401 20.81 -2.98 -9.83
C SER A 401 20.00 -4.28 -9.98
N GLY A 402 19.58 -4.89 -8.88
CA GLY A 402 18.73 -6.09 -8.88
C GLY A 402 17.35 -5.81 -9.48
N GLU A 403 16.74 -4.71 -9.09
CA GLU A 403 15.44 -4.28 -9.63
C GLU A 403 15.52 -3.89 -11.11
N ALA A 404 16.63 -3.27 -11.52
CA ALA A 404 16.83 -2.92 -12.92
C ALA A 404 17.03 -4.14 -13.83
N ALA A 405 17.35 -5.31 -13.26
CA ALA A 405 17.57 -6.57 -14.00
C ALA A 405 16.29 -7.43 -14.07
N ALA A 406 15.33 -7.20 -13.20
CA ALA A 406 14.05 -7.90 -13.16
C ALA A 406 13.08 -7.41 -14.25
#